data_9321273feebc57552e4fffc1a6abea90
#
_entry.id   9321273feebc57552e4fffc1a6abea90
#
_cell.length_a   1.000
_cell.length_b   1.000
_cell.length_c   1.000
_cell.angle_alpha   90.00
_cell.angle_beta   90.00
_cell.angle_gamma   90.00
#
_symmetry.space_group_name_H-M   'P 1'
#
loop_
_entity.id
_entity.type
_entity.pdbx_description
1 polymer ?
#
loop_
_entity_poly.entity_id
_entity_poly.type
_entity_poly.pdbx_seq_one_letter_code
_entity_poly.pdbx_strand_id
1 'polypeptide(L)'
;QLIGATPTVSPTPTPTPSATPTPTPTPTPTPTPTPTPTPTPTRPSMSFIDMLRSPVVNGRYPITFETFPTPSKLPTSWEDVYENREGIAYKAWLSISEAAKTSKSSLGTIKVTTGPNTTLPFTDIEPAMSLVSKAFSGAGQPSLVTMIAFNYQDQSWADGVYRQLIASEPDSFKRNHQEYVLDMCSASRKVCWSAMGFTNTAGEGIILLGVVEREKLRTLDPSYSSYSRSEEGLTIAHEYFHTVQRKIIDKNWFRMEFTPPIWFNEGSAVFVENGAMNFNSFDRYMRFRLVDSKLAYPSCGTTADGCITVSEATMTNFLSLSHYSTNWSNFPFGMKYEVSQRVIEVLVAIKGHKSLTDLYTYMAQDHTFEQGFKHIYGISYESAIPLLAKIVTDQFANNR
;
A
#
# COMPACT_ATOMS: atom_id res chain seq x y z
N GLN A 1 -16.85 -39.85 87.38
CA GLN A 1 -15.81 -39.59 86.39
C GLN A 1 -15.53 -38.10 86.37
N LEU A 2 -14.33 -37.73 86.83
CA LEU A 2 -13.84 -36.37 86.95
C LEU A 2 -13.46 -35.80 85.59
N ILE A 3 -13.97 -34.63 85.28
CA ILE A 3 -13.57 -33.86 84.11
C ILE A 3 -12.55 -32.82 84.63
N GLY A 4 -11.29 -32.95 84.18
CA GLY A 4 -10.22 -32.06 84.52
C GLY A 4 -10.33 -30.70 83.76
N ALA A 5 -10.17 -29.60 84.57
CA ALA A 5 -10.14 -28.26 84.04
C ALA A 5 -8.73 -27.93 83.47
N THR A 6 -8.72 -27.42 82.28
CA THR A 6 -7.50 -26.94 81.56
C THR A 6 -7.17 -25.52 82.05
N PRO A 7 -5.91 -25.17 82.35
CA PRO A 7 -5.57 -23.84 82.78
C PRO A 7 -5.53 -22.85 81.62
N THR A 8 -6.15 -21.69 81.78
CA THR A 8 -6.15 -20.55 80.89
C THR A 8 -4.82 -19.83 81.03
N VAL A 9 -4.08 -19.77 79.88
CA VAL A 9 -2.83 -19.00 79.77
C VAL A 9 -3.16 -17.53 79.45
N SER A 10 -2.67 -16.62 80.32
CA SER A 10 -2.84 -15.17 80.09
C SER A 10 -2.02 -14.68 78.89
N PRO A 11 -2.55 -13.79 78.01
CA PRO A 11 -1.79 -13.30 76.89
C PRO A 11 -0.68 -12.35 77.27
N THR A 12 0.51 -12.58 76.72
CA THR A 12 1.68 -11.71 76.83
C THR A 12 1.43 -10.38 76.05
N PRO A 13 1.77 -9.22 76.68
CA PRO A 13 1.57 -7.95 75.95
C PRO A 13 2.46 -7.84 74.69
N THR A 14 1.88 -7.47 73.59
CA THR A 14 2.54 -7.21 72.31
C THR A 14 3.35 -5.93 72.43
N PRO A 15 4.61 -5.90 71.97
CA PRO A 15 5.42 -4.68 72.04
C PRO A 15 4.86 -3.64 71.02
N THR A 16 4.76 -2.39 71.50
CA THR A 16 4.34 -1.24 70.71
C THR A 16 5.40 -0.96 69.65
N PRO A 17 5.03 -0.83 68.32
CA PRO A 17 6.00 -0.51 67.27
C PRO A 17 6.62 0.88 67.50
N SER A 18 7.95 0.94 67.49
CA SER A 18 8.70 2.18 67.48
C SER A 18 8.45 3.00 66.22
N ALA A 19 8.24 4.30 66.39
CA ALA A 19 7.99 5.19 65.25
C ALA A 19 9.19 5.22 64.30
N THR A 20 8.95 4.88 63.02
CA THR A 20 9.93 4.97 61.93
C THR A 20 10.22 6.45 61.65
N PRO A 21 11.49 6.88 61.56
CA PRO A 21 11.83 8.27 61.28
C PRO A 21 11.32 8.65 59.87
N THR A 22 10.65 9.79 59.79
CA THR A 22 10.15 10.37 58.53
C THR A 22 11.36 10.73 57.65
N PRO A 23 11.40 10.28 56.38
CA PRO A 23 12.51 10.60 55.50
C PRO A 23 12.57 12.10 55.21
N THR A 24 13.74 12.68 55.30
CA THR A 24 14.02 14.07 54.94
C THR A 24 13.77 14.25 53.40
N PRO A 25 13.04 15.27 52.99
CA PRO A 25 12.79 15.47 51.56
C PRO A 25 14.10 15.70 50.79
N THR A 26 14.33 14.87 49.78
CA THR A 26 15.44 15.04 48.81
C THR A 26 15.23 16.31 47.99
N PRO A 27 16.23 17.18 47.82
CA PRO A 27 16.07 18.38 47.03
C PRO A 27 15.70 18.03 45.59
N THR A 28 14.64 18.64 45.08
CA THR A 28 14.18 18.50 43.69
C THR A 28 15.27 19.03 42.73
N PRO A 29 15.72 18.25 41.76
CA PRO A 29 16.73 18.73 40.83
C PRO A 29 16.22 19.93 40.06
N THR A 30 17.04 20.97 39.96
CA THR A 30 16.77 22.16 39.16
C THR A 30 16.67 21.75 37.69
N PRO A 31 15.62 22.13 36.93
CA PRO A 31 15.48 21.74 35.53
C PRO A 31 16.68 22.28 34.73
N THR A 32 17.37 21.37 34.04
CA THR A 32 18.42 21.73 33.09
C THR A 32 17.76 22.51 31.92
N PRO A 33 18.29 23.66 31.50
CA PRO A 33 17.73 24.42 30.41
C PRO A 33 17.66 23.56 29.14
N THR A 34 16.48 23.44 28.55
CA THR A 34 16.26 22.74 27.28
C THR A 34 17.04 23.48 26.18
N PRO A 35 17.92 22.83 25.44
CA PRO A 35 18.65 23.49 24.36
C PRO A 35 17.68 24.11 23.35
N THR A 36 17.87 25.38 23.05
CA THR A 36 17.13 26.08 22.00
C THR A 36 17.36 25.36 20.67
N PRO A 37 16.31 24.96 19.92
CA PRO A 37 16.49 24.28 18.66
C PRO A 37 17.28 25.17 17.70
N THR A 38 18.40 24.67 17.20
CA THR A 38 19.19 25.32 16.15
C THR A 38 18.30 25.41 14.89
N PRO A 39 18.14 26.58 14.26
CA PRO A 39 17.34 26.72 13.07
C PRO A 39 17.86 25.77 11.99
N THR A 40 16.99 24.89 11.49
CA THR A 40 17.31 23.99 10.38
C THR A 40 17.55 24.84 9.14
N PRO A 41 18.68 24.67 8.45
CA PRO A 41 18.97 25.45 7.24
C PRO A 41 17.86 25.23 6.21
N THR A 42 17.22 26.33 5.81
CA THR A 42 16.19 26.33 4.76
C THR A 42 16.87 26.01 3.43
N ARG A 43 16.58 24.86 2.83
CA ARG A 43 17.07 24.52 1.50
C ARG A 43 16.30 25.31 0.43
N PRO A 44 16.97 25.73 -0.66
CA PRO A 44 16.27 26.38 -1.76
C PRO A 44 15.21 25.45 -2.35
N SER A 45 14.04 25.99 -2.68
CA SER A 45 13.01 25.26 -3.42
C SER A 45 13.52 24.97 -4.83
N MET A 46 13.43 23.71 -5.26
CA MET A 46 13.71 23.30 -6.63
C MET A 46 12.41 23.16 -7.40
N SER A 47 12.47 23.26 -8.72
CA SER A 47 11.32 22.94 -9.54
C SER A 47 10.95 21.47 -9.33
N PHE A 48 9.68 21.14 -9.50
CA PHE A 48 9.17 19.76 -9.36
C PHE A 48 9.93 18.78 -10.28
N ILE A 49 10.25 19.17 -11.50
CA ILE A 49 11.01 18.35 -12.46
C ILE A 49 12.44 18.11 -11.98
N ASP A 50 13.11 19.14 -11.47
CA ASP A 50 14.47 19.00 -10.95
C ASP A 50 14.49 18.09 -9.72
N MET A 51 13.45 18.17 -8.90
CA MET A 51 13.26 17.30 -7.76
C MET A 51 13.14 15.83 -8.16
N LEU A 52 12.35 15.50 -9.18
CA LEU A 52 12.19 14.14 -9.69
C LEU A 52 13.48 13.53 -10.21
N ARG A 53 14.39 14.36 -10.69
CA ARG A 53 15.70 13.96 -11.22
C ARG A 53 16.80 13.92 -10.16
N SER A 54 16.54 14.44 -8.98
CA SER A 54 17.56 14.51 -7.92
C SER A 54 17.75 13.14 -7.25
N PRO A 55 18.99 12.69 -7.07
CA PRO A 55 19.25 11.44 -6.38
C PRO A 55 18.86 11.54 -4.91
N VAL A 56 18.41 10.41 -4.36
CA VAL A 56 18.15 10.29 -2.91
C VAL A 56 19.49 10.18 -2.18
N VAL A 57 19.74 11.13 -1.27
CA VAL A 57 20.94 11.12 -0.44
C VAL A 57 20.57 10.73 0.99
N ASN A 58 21.19 9.68 1.52
CA ASN A 58 20.93 9.16 2.87
C ASN A 58 19.46 8.82 3.14
N GLY A 59 18.76 8.28 2.12
CA GLY A 59 17.36 7.88 2.24
C GLY A 59 16.38 9.05 2.35
N ARG A 60 16.81 10.25 2.02
CA ARG A 60 15.95 11.44 2.03
C ARG A 60 16.09 12.21 0.73
N TYR A 61 14.98 12.69 0.22
CA TYR A 61 15.04 13.73 -0.79
C TYR A 61 15.76 14.94 -0.22
N PRO A 62 16.71 15.53 -0.96
CA PRO A 62 17.38 16.72 -0.52
C PRO A 62 16.50 17.99 -0.48
N ILE A 63 15.19 17.85 -0.64
CA ILE A 63 14.27 18.95 -0.97
C ILE A 63 13.10 18.96 -0.01
N THR A 64 12.73 20.15 0.48
CA THR A 64 11.43 20.43 1.10
C THR A 64 10.41 20.52 -0.01
N PHE A 65 9.37 19.67 0.05
CA PHE A 65 8.26 19.78 -0.89
C PHE A 65 7.47 21.06 -0.66
N GLU A 66 7.08 21.68 -1.76
CA GLU A 66 6.04 22.71 -1.70
C GLU A 66 4.74 22.09 -1.15
N THR A 67 3.98 22.91 -0.43
CA THR A 67 2.63 22.54 -0.02
C THR A 67 1.71 22.60 -1.23
N PHE A 68 0.88 21.58 -1.40
CA PHE A 68 -0.10 21.56 -2.48
C PHE A 68 -1.37 22.28 -2.02
N PRO A 69 -1.82 23.30 -2.77
CA PRO A 69 -3.02 24.03 -2.40
C PRO A 69 -4.24 23.12 -2.47
N THR A 70 -5.18 23.32 -1.54
CA THR A 70 -6.49 22.67 -1.62
C THR A 70 -7.23 23.24 -2.83
N PRO A 71 -7.67 22.41 -3.79
CA PRO A 71 -8.41 22.87 -4.95
C PRO A 71 -9.73 23.55 -4.58
N SER A 72 -10.07 24.64 -5.25
CA SER A 72 -11.31 25.37 -4.99
C SER A 72 -12.56 24.68 -5.55
N LYS A 73 -12.37 23.81 -6.56
CA LYS A 73 -13.46 23.06 -7.18
C LYS A 73 -13.10 21.57 -7.22
N LEU A 74 -14.08 20.73 -6.90
CA LEU A 74 -13.94 19.29 -6.91
C LEU A 74 -14.93 18.68 -7.92
N PRO A 75 -14.53 17.68 -8.70
CA PRO A 75 -15.44 17.02 -9.64
C PRO A 75 -16.54 16.27 -8.89
N THR A 76 -17.73 16.23 -9.47
CA THR A 76 -18.89 15.55 -8.88
C THR A 76 -19.44 14.43 -9.74
N SER A 77 -19.21 14.48 -11.04
CA SER A 77 -19.77 13.54 -12.03
C SER A 77 -18.92 13.49 -13.30
N TRP A 78 -19.33 12.66 -14.24
CA TRP A 78 -18.68 12.57 -15.56
C TRP A 78 -18.78 13.87 -16.38
N GLU A 79 -19.83 14.65 -16.15
CA GLU A 79 -20.10 15.87 -16.89
C GLU A 79 -19.14 17.00 -16.51
N ASP A 80 -18.69 17.03 -15.25
CA ASP A 80 -17.86 18.11 -14.72
C ASP A 80 -16.41 17.71 -14.41
N VAL A 81 -16.05 16.43 -14.51
CA VAL A 81 -14.75 15.93 -14.06
C VAL A 81 -13.58 16.52 -14.85
N TYR A 82 -13.74 16.77 -16.14
CA TYR A 82 -12.67 17.38 -16.93
C TYR A 82 -12.46 18.85 -16.55
N GLU A 83 -13.53 19.62 -16.39
CA GLU A 83 -13.46 21.04 -16.01
C GLU A 83 -12.87 21.20 -14.59
N ASN A 84 -13.16 20.28 -13.70
CA ASN A 84 -12.68 20.29 -12.32
C ASN A 84 -11.50 19.34 -12.06
N ARG A 85 -10.75 19.00 -13.10
CA ARG A 85 -9.68 17.96 -13.04
C ARG A 85 -8.55 18.24 -12.07
N GLU A 86 -8.31 19.50 -11.73
CA GLU A 86 -7.35 19.91 -10.69
C GLU A 86 -7.74 19.39 -9.31
N GLY A 87 -9.03 19.19 -9.08
CA GLY A 87 -9.57 18.66 -7.84
C GLY A 87 -9.58 17.13 -7.72
N ILE A 88 -9.26 16.40 -8.79
CA ILE A 88 -9.36 14.93 -8.83
C ILE A 88 -8.51 14.27 -7.74
N ALA A 89 -7.21 14.57 -7.71
CA ALA A 89 -6.29 13.95 -6.76
C ALA A 89 -6.69 14.24 -5.31
N TYR A 90 -7.06 15.46 -5.01
CA TYR A 90 -7.50 15.85 -3.66
C TYR A 90 -8.78 15.14 -3.26
N LYS A 91 -9.80 15.10 -4.12
CA LYS A 91 -11.07 14.45 -3.83
C LYS A 91 -10.92 12.93 -3.66
N ALA A 92 -10.10 12.30 -4.51
CA ALA A 92 -9.80 10.89 -4.40
C ALA A 92 -9.08 10.57 -3.09
N TRP A 93 -8.05 11.34 -2.75
CA TRP A 93 -7.34 11.21 -1.47
C TRP A 93 -8.27 11.43 -0.28
N LEU A 94 -9.09 12.47 -0.29
CA LEU A 94 -10.02 12.77 0.80
C LEU A 94 -10.98 11.60 1.07
N SER A 95 -11.48 10.96 0.01
CA SER A 95 -12.38 9.82 0.12
C SER A 95 -11.77 8.64 0.90
N ILE A 96 -10.53 8.25 0.58
CA ILE A 96 -9.86 7.12 1.26
C ILE A 96 -9.29 7.52 2.62
N SER A 97 -8.78 8.75 2.76
CA SER A 97 -8.17 9.23 4.00
C SER A 97 -9.19 9.34 5.13
N GLU A 98 -10.39 9.83 4.87
CA GLU A 98 -11.45 9.89 5.86
C GLU A 98 -11.87 8.51 6.35
N ALA A 99 -11.97 7.52 5.46
CA ALA A 99 -12.27 6.16 5.82
C ALA A 99 -11.14 5.51 6.64
N ALA A 100 -9.87 5.73 6.27
CA ALA A 100 -8.72 5.23 7.01
C ALA A 100 -8.63 5.82 8.43
N LYS A 101 -9.08 7.06 8.63
CA LYS A 101 -9.13 7.72 9.95
C LYS A 101 -10.25 7.18 10.83
N THR A 102 -11.46 7.09 10.29
CA THR A 102 -12.68 7.00 11.09
C THR A 102 -13.24 5.57 11.20
N SER A 103 -12.94 4.70 10.24
CA SER A 103 -13.48 3.35 10.22
C SER A 103 -12.73 2.42 11.17
N LYS A 104 -13.41 1.35 11.60
CA LYS A 104 -12.78 0.27 12.35
C LYS A 104 -12.10 -0.70 11.39
N SER A 105 -10.94 -1.20 11.78
CA SER A 105 -10.27 -2.27 11.05
C SER A 105 -11.06 -3.57 11.16
N SER A 106 -11.18 -4.27 10.04
CA SER A 106 -11.66 -5.65 9.96
C SER A 106 -10.52 -6.62 9.58
N LEU A 107 -9.29 -6.20 9.84
CA LEU A 107 -8.09 -6.99 9.61
C LEU A 107 -8.15 -8.32 10.37
N GLY A 108 -7.94 -9.42 9.64
CA GLY A 108 -7.84 -10.76 10.21
C GLY A 108 -6.53 -11.01 10.95
N THR A 109 -6.29 -12.25 11.31
CA THR A 109 -5.02 -12.66 11.93
C THR A 109 -3.88 -12.56 10.94
N ILE A 110 -2.72 -12.02 11.36
CA ILE A 110 -1.51 -11.95 10.55
C ILE A 110 -0.50 -12.97 11.09
N LYS A 111 0.08 -13.77 10.18
CA LYS A 111 1.21 -14.64 10.46
C LYS A 111 2.39 -14.20 9.60
N VAL A 112 3.53 -13.93 10.21
CA VAL A 112 4.76 -13.53 9.52
C VAL A 112 5.82 -14.59 9.72
N THR A 113 6.40 -15.01 8.61
CA THR A 113 7.55 -15.91 8.59
C THR A 113 8.69 -15.22 7.84
N THR A 114 9.80 -15.01 8.50
CA THR A 114 10.96 -14.29 7.94
C THR A 114 12.12 -15.27 7.75
N GLY A 115 12.80 -15.18 6.63
CA GLY A 115 13.97 -15.98 6.32
C GLY A 115 15.09 -15.79 7.33
N PRO A 116 15.88 -16.84 7.62
CA PRO A 116 16.90 -16.82 8.68
C PRO A 116 18.01 -15.78 8.47
N ASN A 117 18.25 -15.36 7.22
CA ASN A 117 19.22 -14.31 6.86
C ASN A 117 18.55 -13.00 6.42
N THR A 118 17.23 -12.89 6.58
CA THR A 118 16.46 -11.74 6.13
C THR A 118 16.20 -10.78 7.27
N THR A 119 16.53 -9.51 7.08
CA THR A 119 16.17 -8.43 8.00
C THR A 119 15.09 -7.58 7.36
N LEU A 120 13.95 -7.47 8.01
CA LEU A 120 12.86 -6.62 7.52
C LEU A 120 13.25 -5.14 7.61
N PRO A 121 12.94 -4.33 6.59
CA PRO A 121 13.23 -2.90 6.60
C PRO A 121 12.29 -2.09 7.52
N PHE A 122 11.27 -2.73 8.07
CA PHE A 122 10.27 -2.15 8.98
C PHE A 122 10.09 -3.05 10.21
N THR A 123 9.69 -2.46 11.32
CA THR A 123 9.51 -3.19 12.59
C THR A 123 8.12 -3.78 12.75
N ASP A 124 7.11 -3.19 12.09
CA ASP A 124 5.71 -3.60 12.22
C ASP A 124 4.97 -3.43 10.89
N ILE A 125 4.33 -4.50 10.44
CA ILE A 125 3.56 -4.54 9.19
C ILE A 125 2.06 -4.31 9.41
N GLU A 126 1.58 -4.52 10.64
CA GLU A 126 0.16 -4.43 10.97
C GLU A 126 -0.43 -3.05 10.67
N PRO A 127 0.25 -1.92 10.97
CA PRO A 127 -0.27 -0.60 10.66
C PRO A 127 -0.62 -0.39 9.19
N ALA A 128 0.22 -0.87 8.27
CA ALA A 128 -0.04 -0.75 6.84
C ALA A 128 -1.29 -1.52 6.41
N MET A 129 -1.39 -2.79 6.81
CA MET A 129 -2.57 -3.62 6.53
C MET A 129 -3.82 -3.07 7.23
N SER A 130 -3.70 -2.59 8.46
CA SER A 130 -4.80 -2.02 9.24
C SER A 130 -5.39 -0.76 8.58
N LEU A 131 -4.56 0.12 8.01
CA LEU A 131 -5.04 1.32 7.32
C LEU A 131 -5.85 0.96 6.07
N VAL A 132 -5.38 0.01 5.27
CA VAL A 132 -6.14 -0.51 4.12
C VAL A 132 -7.43 -1.18 4.58
N SER A 133 -7.36 -2.01 5.63
CA SER A 133 -8.53 -2.67 6.20
C SER A 133 -9.58 -1.68 6.68
N LYS A 134 -9.18 -0.59 7.31
CA LYS A 134 -10.09 0.51 7.71
C LYS A 134 -10.72 1.18 6.50
N ALA A 135 -9.91 1.53 5.50
CA ALA A 135 -10.41 2.20 4.29
C ALA A 135 -11.50 1.37 3.60
N PHE A 136 -11.37 0.05 3.61
CA PHE A 136 -12.31 -0.89 3.00
C PHE A 136 -13.10 -1.72 4.02
N SER A 137 -13.38 -1.13 5.18
CA SER A 137 -14.25 -1.79 6.17
C SER A 137 -15.62 -2.11 5.56
N GLY A 138 -16.05 -3.37 5.69
CA GLY A 138 -17.27 -3.87 5.06
C GLY A 138 -17.03 -4.59 3.72
N ALA A 139 -15.89 -4.46 3.08
CA ALA A 139 -15.50 -5.34 1.99
C ALA A 139 -15.06 -6.72 2.51
N GLY A 140 -15.18 -7.75 1.67
CA GLY A 140 -14.67 -9.09 1.99
C GLY A 140 -13.16 -9.05 2.19
N GLN A 141 -12.68 -9.30 3.42
CA GLN A 141 -11.25 -9.33 3.74
C GLN A 141 -10.84 -10.73 4.19
N PRO A 142 -9.60 -11.18 3.94
CA PRO A 142 -9.10 -12.45 4.44
C PRO A 142 -9.14 -12.50 5.98
N SER A 143 -9.64 -13.59 6.54
CA SER A 143 -9.63 -13.82 8.00
C SER A 143 -8.24 -14.17 8.54
N LEU A 144 -7.37 -14.65 7.67
CA LEU A 144 -5.96 -14.95 7.92
C LEU A 144 -5.13 -14.42 6.76
N VAL A 145 -4.00 -13.77 7.07
CA VAL A 145 -2.97 -13.40 6.10
C VAL A 145 -1.65 -14.00 6.54
N THR A 146 -1.05 -14.80 5.69
CA THR A 146 0.29 -15.36 5.90
C THR A 146 1.29 -14.62 5.02
N MET A 147 2.29 -13.98 5.62
CA MET A 147 3.38 -13.33 4.91
C MET A 147 4.67 -14.14 5.05
N ILE A 148 5.34 -14.37 3.93
CA ILE A 148 6.69 -14.95 3.85
C ILE A 148 7.62 -13.88 3.30
N ALA A 149 8.56 -13.42 4.12
CA ALA A 149 9.54 -12.41 3.75
C ALA A 149 10.93 -13.04 3.61
N PHE A 150 11.64 -12.76 2.52
CA PHE A 150 12.91 -13.39 2.23
C PHE A 150 13.81 -12.51 1.35
N ASN A 151 15.11 -12.58 1.59
CA ASN A 151 16.13 -12.04 0.70
C ASN A 151 16.66 -13.14 -0.25
N TYR A 152 17.61 -12.79 -1.09
CA TYR A 152 18.16 -13.74 -2.07
C TYR A 152 18.86 -14.95 -1.43
N GLN A 153 19.45 -14.80 -0.24
CA GLN A 153 20.12 -15.93 0.45
C GLN A 153 19.09 -16.93 0.97
N ASP A 154 17.90 -16.47 1.29
CA ASP A 154 16.82 -17.29 1.82
C ASP A 154 15.84 -17.78 0.75
N GLN A 155 16.10 -17.55 -0.54
CA GLN A 155 15.20 -17.95 -1.63
C GLN A 155 14.78 -19.42 -1.56
N SER A 156 15.75 -20.34 -1.44
CA SER A 156 15.46 -21.79 -1.38
C SER A 156 14.68 -22.17 -0.12
N TRP A 157 14.97 -21.53 1.00
CA TRP A 157 14.21 -21.71 2.24
C TRP A 157 12.77 -21.22 2.05
N ALA A 158 12.59 -20.04 1.48
CA ALA A 158 11.27 -19.45 1.23
C ALA A 158 10.44 -20.30 0.26
N ASP A 159 11.05 -20.85 -0.80
CA ASP A 159 10.39 -21.77 -1.72
C ASP A 159 9.91 -23.03 -0.99
N GLY A 160 10.71 -23.61 -0.11
CA GLY A 160 10.32 -24.75 0.72
C GLY A 160 9.14 -24.45 1.64
N VAL A 161 9.19 -23.32 2.37
CA VAL A 161 8.10 -22.86 3.26
C VAL A 161 6.83 -22.59 2.45
N TYR A 162 6.95 -21.93 1.31
CA TYR A 162 5.83 -21.61 0.45
C TYR A 162 5.16 -22.85 -0.14
N ARG A 163 5.95 -23.81 -0.68
CA ARG A 163 5.42 -25.08 -1.19
C ARG A 163 4.71 -25.88 -0.11
N GLN A 164 5.22 -25.84 1.12
CA GLN A 164 4.54 -26.49 2.25
C GLN A 164 3.22 -25.78 2.58
N LEU A 165 3.17 -24.44 2.53
CA LEU A 165 1.96 -23.65 2.76
C LEU A 165 0.85 -24.02 1.76
N ILE A 166 1.19 -24.21 0.47
CA ILE A 166 0.24 -24.52 -0.59
C ILE A 166 0.09 -26.04 -0.86
N ALA A 167 0.69 -26.91 -0.04
CA ALA A 167 0.71 -28.36 -0.30
C ALA A 167 -0.68 -28.98 -0.40
N SER A 168 -1.65 -28.49 0.40
CA SER A 168 -3.03 -28.95 0.42
C SER A 168 -3.91 -28.34 -0.68
N GLU A 169 -3.41 -27.37 -1.42
CA GLU A 169 -4.15 -26.72 -2.51
C GLU A 169 -4.35 -27.66 -3.71
N PRO A 170 -5.42 -27.46 -4.50
CA PRO A 170 -5.64 -28.23 -5.74
C PRO A 170 -4.47 -28.14 -6.70
N ASP A 171 -4.25 -29.17 -7.52
CA ASP A 171 -3.14 -29.20 -8.49
C ASP A 171 -3.21 -28.08 -9.52
N SER A 172 -4.40 -27.61 -9.87
CA SER A 172 -4.58 -26.44 -10.74
C SER A 172 -4.03 -25.18 -10.09
N PHE A 173 -4.28 -24.99 -8.79
CA PHE A 173 -3.71 -23.87 -8.04
C PHE A 173 -2.18 -23.97 -7.97
N LYS A 174 -1.66 -25.13 -7.57
CA LYS A 174 -0.21 -25.37 -7.46
C LYS A 174 0.52 -25.12 -8.77
N ARG A 175 0.02 -25.61 -9.90
CA ARG A 175 0.63 -25.38 -11.22
C ARG A 175 0.79 -23.89 -11.57
N ASN A 176 -0.15 -23.05 -11.15
CA ASN A 176 -0.13 -21.64 -11.47
C ASN A 176 0.71 -20.79 -10.50
N HIS A 177 1.00 -21.30 -9.30
CA HIS A 177 1.57 -20.49 -8.23
C HIS A 177 2.89 -21.03 -7.66
N GLN A 178 3.27 -22.29 -7.94
CA GLN A 178 4.41 -22.95 -7.30
C GLN A 178 5.77 -22.29 -7.56
N GLU A 179 5.93 -21.55 -8.65
CA GLU A 179 7.20 -20.92 -9.03
C GLU A 179 7.31 -19.46 -8.54
N TYR A 180 6.29 -18.91 -7.87
CA TYR A 180 6.26 -17.50 -7.49
C TYR A 180 7.48 -17.04 -6.70
N VAL A 181 7.95 -17.81 -5.72
CA VAL A 181 9.16 -17.46 -4.95
C VAL A 181 10.39 -17.38 -5.84
N LEU A 182 10.52 -18.30 -6.80
CA LEU A 182 11.66 -18.33 -7.72
C LEU A 182 11.62 -17.17 -8.70
N ASP A 183 10.44 -16.85 -9.21
CA ASP A 183 10.22 -15.76 -10.18
C ASP A 183 10.46 -14.37 -9.57
N MET A 184 10.33 -14.23 -8.25
CA MET A 184 10.58 -12.97 -7.54
C MET A 184 12.05 -12.58 -7.44
N CYS A 185 12.98 -13.49 -7.76
CA CYS A 185 14.39 -13.31 -7.54
C CYS A 185 15.18 -13.24 -8.86
N SER A 186 16.13 -12.31 -8.93
CA SER A 186 17.07 -12.18 -10.03
C SER A 186 18.40 -12.83 -9.66
N ALA A 187 18.71 -13.94 -10.32
CA ALA A 187 19.98 -14.64 -10.12
C ALA A 187 21.20 -13.81 -10.53
N SER A 188 21.08 -13.01 -11.60
CA SER A 188 22.17 -12.13 -12.08
C SER A 188 22.47 -10.98 -11.13
N ARG A 189 21.43 -10.42 -10.49
CA ARG A 189 21.54 -9.32 -9.52
C ARG A 189 21.66 -9.81 -8.08
N LYS A 190 21.37 -11.07 -7.81
CA LYS A 190 21.32 -11.69 -6.48
C LYS A 190 20.41 -10.92 -5.52
N VAL A 191 19.19 -10.60 -5.97
CA VAL A 191 18.15 -9.89 -5.21
C VAL A 191 16.78 -10.50 -5.44
N CYS A 192 15.92 -10.42 -4.43
CA CYS A 192 14.49 -10.67 -4.52
C CYS A 192 13.81 -9.34 -4.16
N TRP A 193 13.26 -8.62 -5.11
CA TRP A 193 12.70 -7.28 -4.89
C TRP A 193 11.25 -7.12 -5.33
N SER A 194 10.64 -8.20 -5.76
CA SER A 194 9.23 -8.25 -6.09
C SER A 194 8.40 -8.58 -4.86
N ALA A 195 7.12 -8.28 -4.90
CA ALA A 195 6.15 -8.73 -3.93
C ALA A 195 4.92 -9.28 -4.66
N MET A 196 4.14 -10.09 -3.99
CA MET A 196 2.90 -10.66 -4.50
C MET A 196 1.88 -10.84 -3.38
N GLY A 197 0.65 -10.34 -3.59
CA GLY A 197 -0.49 -10.56 -2.72
C GLY A 197 -1.61 -11.33 -3.45
N PHE A 198 -2.08 -12.42 -2.87
CA PHE A 198 -3.18 -13.22 -3.43
C PHE A 198 -3.88 -14.02 -2.33
N THR A 199 -4.88 -14.81 -2.69
CA THR A 199 -5.56 -15.72 -1.76
C THR A 199 -5.41 -17.17 -2.20
N ASN A 200 -5.41 -18.08 -1.22
CA ASN A 200 -5.56 -19.52 -1.47
C ASN A 200 -7.05 -19.85 -1.75
N THR A 201 -7.34 -21.13 -2.01
CA THR A 201 -8.71 -21.56 -2.31
C THR A 201 -9.67 -21.47 -1.13
N ALA A 202 -9.17 -21.34 0.10
CA ALA A 202 -9.97 -21.04 1.29
C ALA A 202 -10.26 -19.53 1.45
N GLY A 203 -9.68 -18.69 0.60
CA GLY A 203 -9.80 -17.24 0.68
C GLY A 203 -8.98 -16.62 1.80
N GLU A 204 -7.91 -17.30 2.26
CA GLU A 204 -6.90 -16.77 3.15
C GLU A 204 -5.83 -16.04 2.34
N GLY A 205 -5.38 -14.90 2.83
CA GLY A 205 -4.37 -14.08 2.16
C GLY A 205 -2.98 -14.68 2.25
N ILE A 206 -2.23 -14.63 1.16
CA ILE A 206 -0.82 -14.97 1.10
C ILE A 206 -0.08 -13.76 0.54
N ILE A 207 0.97 -13.31 1.25
CA ILE A 207 1.86 -12.26 0.78
C ILE A 207 3.27 -12.82 0.73
N LEU A 208 3.86 -12.82 -0.45
CA LEU A 208 5.27 -13.09 -0.65
C LEU A 208 6.00 -11.77 -0.78
N LEU A 209 7.04 -11.56 0.02
CA LEU A 209 7.79 -10.30 0.05
C LEU A 209 9.28 -10.55 -0.15
N GLY A 210 9.78 -10.18 -1.31
CA GLY A 210 11.22 -10.09 -1.57
C GLY A 210 11.81 -8.88 -0.85
N VAL A 211 12.84 -9.10 -0.04
CA VAL A 211 13.50 -8.06 0.74
C VAL A 211 14.88 -7.79 0.16
N VAL A 212 15.11 -6.56 -0.26
CA VAL A 212 16.43 -6.09 -0.67
C VAL A 212 17.07 -5.36 0.49
N GLU A 213 18.30 -5.73 0.81
CA GLU A 213 19.08 -5.03 1.81
C GLU A 213 19.26 -3.55 1.45
N ARG A 214 19.14 -2.69 2.44
CA ARG A 214 19.13 -1.23 2.27
C ARG A 214 20.29 -0.69 1.43
N GLU A 215 21.51 -1.15 1.71
CA GLU A 215 22.70 -0.71 0.98
C GLU A 215 22.69 -1.16 -0.48
N LYS A 216 22.16 -2.35 -0.73
CA LYS A 216 22.03 -2.89 -2.07
C LYS A 216 20.92 -2.21 -2.85
N LEU A 217 19.81 -1.92 -2.20
CA LEU A 217 18.71 -1.16 -2.80
C LEU A 217 19.18 0.23 -3.26
N ARG A 218 19.98 0.93 -2.45
CA ARG A 218 20.57 2.23 -2.82
C ARG A 218 21.42 2.18 -4.07
N THR A 219 22.08 1.05 -4.31
CA THR A 219 22.93 0.85 -5.48
C THR A 219 22.13 0.51 -6.73
N LEU A 220 21.07 -0.29 -6.56
CA LEU A 220 20.27 -0.80 -7.68
C LEU A 220 19.20 0.19 -8.15
N ASP A 221 18.55 0.84 -7.21
CA ASP A 221 17.55 1.86 -7.46
C ASP A 221 17.58 2.94 -6.37
N PRO A 222 18.39 3.98 -6.58
CA PRO A 222 18.52 5.07 -5.63
C PRO A 222 17.28 5.97 -5.57
N SER A 223 16.18 5.60 -6.26
CA SER A 223 14.97 6.39 -6.26
C SER A 223 14.30 6.40 -4.88
N TYR A 224 13.68 7.52 -4.57
CA TYR A 224 12.91 7.65 -3.33
C TYR A 224 11.73 6.69 -3.27
N SER A 225 11.11 6.42 -4.41
CA SER A 225 9.97 5.51 -4.52
C SER A 225 10.31 4.12 -4.00
N SER A 226 11.34 3.48 -4.55
CA SER A 226 11.75 2.14 -4.11
C SER A 226 12.13 2.08 -2.64
N TYR A 227 12.73 3.15 -2.14
CA TYR A 227 13.17 3.22 -0.75
C TYR A 227 11.99 3.34 0.23
N SER A 228 11.09 4.28 -0.02
CA SER A 228 9.93 4.51 0.84
C SER A 228 8.90 3.40 0.74
N ARG A 229 8.74 2.78 -0.42
CA ARG A 229 7.88 1.61 -0.59
C ARG A 229 8.32 0.46 0.33
N SER A 230 9.63 0.23 0.44
CA SER A 230 10.19 -0.79 1.34
C SER A 230 10.09 -0.42 2.81
N GLU A 231 10.44 0.81 3.19
CA GLU A 231 10.60 1.20 4.60
C GLU A 231 9.32 1.73 5.24
N GLU A 232 8.46 2.38 4.46
CA GLU A 232 7.24 2.99 4.99
C GLU A 232 6.01 2.08 4.86
N GLY A 233 6.17 0.84 4.35
CA GLY A 233 5.11 -0.17 4.30
C GLY A 233 4.13 -0.02 3.12
N LEU A 234 4.45 0.81 2.10
CA LEU A 234 3.57 0.97 0.94
C LEU A 234 3.40 -0.36 0.19
N THR A 235 4.49 -1.09 -0.05
CA THR A 235 4.43 -2.41 -0.69
C THR A 235 3.51 -3.37 0.08
N ILE A 236 3.56 -3.35 1.41
CA ILE A 236 2.69 -4.18 2.25
C ILE A 236 1.22 -3.81 2.07
N ALA A 237 0.91 -2.50 2.04
CA ALA A 237 -0.44 -2.01 1.81
C ALA A 237 -0.95 -2.41 0.41
N HIS A 238 -0.10 -2.33 -0.61
CA HIS A 238 -0.36 -2.78 -1.98
C HIS A 238 -0.74 -4.25 -2.03
N GLU A 239 0.14 -5.11 -1.54
CA GLU A 239 -0.06 -6.56 -1.59
C GLU A 239 -1.23 -7.02 -0.73
N TYR A 240 -1.44 -6.37 0.41
CA TYR A 240 -2.62 -6.65 1.21
C TYR A 240 -3.91 -6.29 0.46
N PHE A 241 -3.93 -5.18 -0.28
CA PHE A 241 -5.11 -4.84 -1.08
C PHE A 241 -5.36 -5.87 -2.19
N HIS A 242 -4.32 -6.43 -2.80
CA HIS A 242 -4.48 -7.57 -3.72
C HIS A 242 -5.14 -8.78 -3.07
N THR A 243 -4.84 -9.07 -1.80
CA THR A 243 -5.55 -10.15 -1.09
C THR A 243 -7.04 -9.83 -0.89
N VAL A 244 -7.39 -8.56 -0.68
CA VAL A 244 -8.80 -8.11 -0.60
C VAL A 244 -9.50 -8.25 -1.95
N GLN A 245 -8.89 -7.76 -3.04
CA GLN A 245 -9.43 -7.90 -4.41
C GLN A 245 -9.71 -9.37 -4.74
N ARG A 246 -8.72 -10.24 -4.48
CA ARG A 246 -8.83 -11.69 -4.72
C ARG A 246 -9.92 -12.34 -3.87
N LYS A 247 -10.00 -11.95 -2.58
CA LYS A 247 -11.02 -12.46 -1.66
C LYS A 247 -12.43 -12.12 -2.10
N ILE A 248 -12.65 -10.93 -2.66
CA ILE A 248 -13.96 -10.48 -3.12
C ILE A 248 -14.36 -11.22 -4.40
N ILE A 249 -13.48 -11.29 -5.39
CA ILE A 249 -13.79 -11.89 -6.70
C ILE A 249 -13.76 -13.43 -6.66
N ASP A 250 -13.01 -14.01 -5.71
CA ASP A 250 -12.95 -15.42 -5.39
C ASP A 250 -12.76 -16.33 -6.64
N LYS A 251 -13.64 -17.30 -6.85
CA LYS A 251 -13.59 -18.28 -7.95
C LYS A 251 -13.51 -17.66 -9.35
N ASN A 252 -14.00 -16.44 -9.52
CA ASN A 252 -14.05 -15.77 -10.81
C ASN A 252 -12.70 -15.21 -11.26
N TRP A 253 -11.73 -15.11 -10.36
CA TRP A 253 -10.40 -14.56 -10.71
C TRP A 253 -9.70 -15.30 -11.86
N PHE A 254 -9.83 -16.61 -11.93
CA PHE A 254 -9.18 -17.44 -12.95
C PHE A 254 -9.97 -17.58 -14.26
N ARG A 255 -11.13 -16.95 -14.34
CA ARG A 255 -11.97 -16.92 -15.53
C ARG A 255 -11.69 -15.63 -16.29
N MET A 256 -11.10 -15.76 -17.50
CA MET A 256 -10.63 -14.60 -18.27
C MET A 256 -11.71 -13.53 -18.49
N GLU A 257 -12.95 -13.95 -18.71
CA GLU A 257 -14.09 -13.05 -18.93
C GLU A 257 -14.46 -12.21 -17.68
N PHE A 258 -14.01 -12.63 -16.50
CA PHE A 258 -14.26 -11.93 -15.23
C PHE A 258 -12.98 -11.34 -14.62
N THR A 259 -11.84 -11.44 -15.30
CA THR A 259 -10.60 -10.81 -14.85
C THR A 259 -10.64 -9.31 -15.15
N PRO A 260 -10.43 -8.43 -14.18
CA PRO A 260 -10.39 -7.00 -14.44
C PRO A 260 -9.17 -6.64 -15.29
N PRO A 261 -9.23 -5.53 -16.05
CA PRO A 261 -8.07 -5.00 -16.76
C PRO A 261 -6.92 -4.72 -15.79
N ILE A 262 -5.69 -4.87 -16.28
CA ILE A 262 -4.49 -4.68 -15.47
C ILE A 262 -4.42 -3.27 -14.86
N TRP A 263 -4.81 -2.25 -15.60
CA TRP A 263 -4.82 -0.89 -15.11
C TRP A 263 -5.76 -0.69 -13.91
N PHE A 264 -6.88 -1.44 -13.88
CA PHE A 264 -7.81 -1.36 -12.76
C PHE A 264 -7.28 -2.14 -11.54
N ASN A 265 -6.73 -3.33 -11.78
CA ASN A 265 -6.17 -4.17 -10.71
C ASN A 265 -4.98 -3.51 -10.03
N GLU A 266 -3.93 -3.21 -10.78
CA GLU A 266 -2.69 -2.64 -10.25
C GLU A 266 -2.84 -1.16 -9.87
N GLY A 267 -3.49 -0.38 -10.74
CA GLY A 267 -3.71 1.05 -10.47
C GLY A 267 -4.52 1.29 -9.20
N SER A 268 -5.51 0.43 -8.90
CA SER A 268 -6.25 0.54 -7.64
C SER A 268 -5.40 0.17 -6.43
N ALA A 269 -4.50 -0.80 -6.54
CA ALA A 269 -3.57 -1.13 -5.46
C ALA A 269 -2.56 0.00 -5.19
N VAL A 270 -2.03 0.64 -6.25
CA VAL A 270 -1.16 1.83 -6.12
C VAL A 270 -1.91 3.01 -5.53
N PHE A 271 -3.14 3.26 -5.95
CA PHE A 271 -3.98 4.31 -5.34
C PHE A 271 -4.22 4.05 -3.85
N VAL A 272 -4.54 2.81 -3.48
CA VAL A 272 -4.86 2.41 -2.10
C VAL A 272 -3.64 2.48 -1.21
N GLU A 273 -2.48 1.96 -1.63
CA GLU A 273 -1.25 2.07 -0.84
C GLU A 273 -0.91 3.53 -0.56
N ASN A 274 -0.98 4.36 -1.59
CA ASN A 274 -0.63 5.77 -1.50
C ASN A 274 -1.63 6.55 -0.64
N GLY A 275 -2.93 6.36 -0.89
CA GLY A 275 -3.99 7.06 -0.18
C GLY A 275 -4.12 6.64 1.28
N ALA A 276 -4.08 5.34 1.58
CA ALA A 276 -4.19 4.83 2.93
C ALA A 276 -2.95 5.15 3.78
N MET A 277 -1.74 4.96 3.24
CA MET A 277 -0.50 5.23 3.98
C MET A 277 -0.26 6.72 4.23
N ASN A 278 -0.78 7.59 3.37
CA ASN A 278 -0.66 9.03 3.52
C ASN A 278 -2.00 9.70 3.92
N PHE A 279 -2.85 8.99 4.65
CA PHE A 279 -4.19 9.45 5.04
C PHE A 279 -4.21 10.76 5.83
N ASN A 280 -3.13 11.12 6.49
CA ASN A 280 -3.01 12.29 7.36
C ASN A 280 -2.40 13.51 6.67
N SER A 281 -1.95 13.40 5.41
CA SER A 281 -1.30 14.50 4.70
C SER A 281 -1.46 14.39 3.19
N PHE A 282 -2.18 15.36 2.61
CA PHE A 282 -2.31 15.47 1.16
C PHE A 282 -0.96 15.76 0.48
N ASP A 283 -0.11 16.57 1.11
CA ASP A 283 1.23 16.86 0.58
C ASP A 283 2.07 15.58 0.46
N ARG A 284 2.00 14.68 1.45
CA ARG A 284 2.67 13.38 1.35
C ARG A 284 2.07 12.49 0.27
N TYR A 285 0.74 12.46 0.15
CA TYR A 285 0.06 11.74 -0.93
C TYR A 285 0.53 12.24 -2.30
N MET A 286 0.52 13.55 -2.52
CA MET A 286 0.98 14.15 -3.78
C MET A 286 2.45 13.85 -4.06
N ARG A 287 3.29 13.87 -3.04
CA ARG A 287 4.70 13.54 -3.16
C ARG A 287 4.91 12.14 -3.74
N PHE A 288 4.27 11.10 -3.17
CA PHE A 288 4.38 9.74 -3.69
C PHE A 288 3.80 9.62 -5.10
N ARG A 289 2.61 10.15 -5.29
CA ARG A 289 1.92 10.18 -6.57
C ARG A 289 2.78 10.77 -7.70
N LEU A 290 3.54 11.80 -7.42
CA LEU A 290 4.36 12.50 -8.40
C LEU A 290 5.71 11.82 -8.60
N VAL A 291 6.32 11.32 -7.54
CA VAL A 291 7.61 10.63 -7.58
C VAL A 291 7.49 9.29 -8.30
N ASP A 292 6.44 8.54 -8.01
CA ASP A 292 6.20 7.25 -8.67
C ASP A 292 5.96 7.44 -10.18
N SER A 293 5.32 8.53 -10.58
CA SER A 293 5.06 8.85 -12.00
C SER A 293 6.26 9.48 -12.73
N LYS A 294 7.44 9.55 -12.13
CA LYS A 294 8.63 10.28 -12.66
C LYS A 294 9.07 9.89 -14.08
N LEU A 295 8.74 8.69 -14.54
CA LEU A 295 9.10 8.19 -15.86
C LEU A 295 8.00 8.42 -16.91
N ALA A 296 6.87 8.99 -16.52
CA ALA A 296 5.76 9.27 -17.43
C ALA A 296 5.80 10.74 -17.88
N TYR A 297 5.88 10.95 -19.18
CA TYR A 297 5.99 12.28 -19.79
C TYR A 297 4.98 12.45 -20.94
N PRO A 298 4.64 13.69 -21.30
CA PRO A 298 3.83 13.96 -22.49
C PRO A 298 4.47 13.45 -23.80
N SER A 299 5.82 13.47 -23.85
CA SER A 299 6.56 12.83 -24.92
C SER A 299 7.92 12.37 -24.44
N CYS A 300 8.28 11.14 -24.77
CA CYS A 300 9.62 10.62 -24.52
C CYS A 300 10.47 10.86 -25.78
N GLY A 301 11.44 11.76 -25.68
CA GLY A 301 12.35 12.08 -26.77
C GLY A 301 13.32 10.97 -27.14
N THR A 302 13.52 9.99 -26.26
CA THR A 302 14.38 8.82 -26.47
C THR A 302 13.79 7.61 -25.75
N THR A 303 14.00 6.43 -26.31
CA THR A 303 13.61 5.13 -25.72
C THR A 303 14.56 4.70 -24.59
N ALA A 304 15.24 5.64 -23.92
CA ALA A 304 16.08 5.31 -22.79
C ALA A 304 15.23 4.78 -21.64
N ASP A 305 15.53 3.58 -21.27
CA ASP A 305 15.11 2.80 -20.09
C ASP A 305 13.89 3.31 -19.30
N GLY A 306 12.72 2.84 -19.68
CA GLY A 306 11.51 2.98 -18.86
C GLY A 306 10.72 4.27 -19.05
N CYS A 307 11.09 5.15 -19.96
CA CYS A 307 10.29 6.35 -20.27
C CYS A 307 8.97 5.98 -20.93
N ILE A 308 7.89 6.59 -20.48
CA ILE A 308 6.53 6.33 -20.94
C ILE A 308 5.98 7.58 -21.60
N THR A 309 5.53 7.45 -22.87
CA THR A 309 4.78 8.51 -23.52
C THR A 309 3.33 8.46 -23.08
N VAL A 310 2.86 9.50 -22.41
CA VAL A 310 1.46 9.67 -22.01
C VAL A 310 0.81 10.66 -22.96
N SER A 311 0.00 10.14 -23.90
CA SER A 311 -0.81 10.90 -24.85
C SER A 311 -2.21 10.31 -24.91
N GLU A 312 -3.19 11.05 -25.43
CA GLU A 312 -4.55 10.53 -25.58
C GLU A 312 -4.55 9.23 -26.40
N ALA A 313 -3.73 9.14 -27.44
CA ALA A 313 -3.63 7.93 -28.29
C ALA A 313 -3.05 6.73 -27.49
N THR A 314 -1.94 6.93 -26.77
CA THR A 314 -1.35 5.85 -25.96
C THR A 314 -2.25 5.42 -24.83
N MET A 315 -2.93 6.37 -24.17
CA MET A 315 -3.89 6.07 -23.10
C MET A 315 -5.13 5.36 -23.62
N THR A 316 -5.70 5.80 -24.76
CA THR A 316 -6.83 5.13 -25.39
C THR A 316 -6.49 3.69 -25.76
N ASN A 317 -5.32 3.47 -26.38
CA ASN A 317 -4.86 2.13 -26.70
C ASN A 317 -4.66 1.27 -25.45
N PHE A 318 -4.02 1.80 -24.43
CA PHE A 318 -3.80 1.10 -23.16
C PHE A 318 -5.11 0.70 -22.48
N LEU A 319 -6.03 1.64 -22.31
CA LEU A 319 -7.33 1.37 -21.68
C LEU A 319 -8.17 0.38 -22.48
N SER A 320 -8.12 0.42 -23.80
CA SER A 320 -8.88 -0.48 -24.66
C SER A 320 -8.35 -1.92 -24.67
N LEU A 321 -7.04 -2.14 -24.46
CA LEU A 321 -6.37 -3.42 -24.69
C LEU A 321 -5.76 -4.05 -23.45
N SER A 322 -5.84 -3.41 -22.27
CA SER A 322 -5.10 -3.81 -21.07
C SER A 322 -5.77 -4.92 -20.26
N HIS A 323 -6.25 -5.99 -20.91
CA HIS A 323 -6.71 -7.17 -20.20
C HIS A 323 -5.53 -7.89 -19.50
N TYR A 324 -5.75 -8.32 -18.27
CA TYR A 324 -4.72 -8.86 -17.39
C TYR A 324 -3.97 -10.05 -17.98
N SER A 325 -4.68 -11.04 -18.49
CA SER A 325 -4.09 -12.32 -18.91
C SER A 325 -3.39 -12.30 -20.26
N THR A 326 -3.73 -11.36 -21.15
CA THR A 326 -3.26 -11.38 -22.55
C THR A 326 -2.26 -10.27 -22.86
N ASN A 327 -2.25 -9.19 -22.12
CA ASN A 327 -1.52 -7.97 -22.47
C ASN A 327 -0.55 -7.48 -21.39
N TRP A 328 -0.21 -8.33 -20.40
CA TRP A 328 0.71 -7.94 -19.33
C TRP A 328 2.05 -7.40 -19.87
N SER A 329 2.66 -8.09 -20.82
CA SER A 329 3.95 -7.73 -21.39
C SER A 329 3.89 -6.65 -22.47
N ASN A 330 2.70 -6.29 -22.96
CA ASN A 330 2.54 -5.37 -24.11
C ASN A 330 2.70 -3.89 -23.72
N PHE A 331 2.66 -3.59 -22.42
CA PHE A 331 2.75 -2.21 -21.93
C PHE A 331 3.89 -2.06 -20.92
N PRO A 332 4.55 -0.88 -20.91
CA PRO A 332 5.57 -0.58 -19.92
C PRO A 332 5.05 -0.74 -18.50
N PHE A 333 5.93 -1.14 -17.58
CA PHE A 333 5.60 -1.37 -16.18
C PHE A 333 4.85 -0.19 -15.55
N GLY A 334 5.40 1.02 -15.65
CA GLY A 334 4.78 2.21 -15.06
C GLY A 334 3.41 2.59 -15.62
N MET A 335 3.03 2.13 -16.84
CA MET A 335 1.64 2.31 -17.31
C MET A 335 0.65 1.48 -16.50
N LYS A 336 1.05 0.27 -16.12
CA LYS A 336 0.20 -0.66 -15.37
C LYS A 336 0.00 -0.24 -13.92
N TYR A 337 0.94 0.52 -13.37
CA TYR A 337 0.99 0.94 -11.97
C TYR A 337 0.72 2.45 -11.81
N GLU A 338 1.72 3.28 -11.98
CA GLU A 338 1.69 4.69 -11.61
C GLU A 338 0.78 5.53 -12.51
N VAL A 339 0.77 5.26 -13.82
CA VAL A 339 -0.14 5.94 -14.76
C VAL A 339 -1.57 5.49 -14.51
N SER A 340 -1.77 4.20 -14.23
CA SER A 340 -3.09 3.66 -13.91
C SER A 340 -3.66 4.22 -12.61
N GLN A 341 -2.84 4.56 -11.61
CA GLN A 341 -3.30 5.29 -10.43
C GLN A 341 -4.09 6.54 -10.81
N ARG A 342 -3.66 7.30 -11.84
CA ARG A 342 -4.36 8.52 -12.27
C ARG A 342 -5.75 8.21 -12.83
N VAL A 343 -5.90 7.10 -13.54
CA VAL A 343 -7.21 6.63 -14.01
C VAL A 343 -8.11 6.30 -12.83
N ILE A 344 -7.58 5.58 -11.83
CA ILE A 344 -8.32 5.24 -10.62
C ILE A 344 -8.75 6.48 -9.84
N GLU A 345 -7.88 7.49 -9.72
CA GLU A 345 -8.23 8.75 -9.06
C GLU A 345 -9.46 9.43 -9.68
N VAL A 346 -9.61 9.38 -11.00
CA VAL A 346 -10.81 9.88 -11.68
C VAL A 346 -12.06 9.14 -11.22
N LEU A 347 -12.00 7.80 -11.22
CA LEU A 347 -13.14 6.97 -10.81
C LEU A 347 -13.50 7.20 -9.34
N VAL A 348 -12.51 7.27 -8.46
CA VAL A 348 -12.70 7.53 -7.03
C VAL A 348 -13.22 8.95 -6.79
N ALA A 349 -12.75 9.93 -7.53
CA ALA A 349 -13.25 11.29 -7.41
C ALA A 349 -14.75 11.40 -7.76
N ILE A 350 -15.24 10.59 -8.69
CA ILE A 350 -16.65 10.56 -9.09
C ILE A 350 -17.51 9.74 -8.12
N LYS A 351 -17.05 8.56 -7.67
CA LYS A 351 -17.88 7.58 -6.95
C LYS A 351 -17.37 7.20 -5.55
N GLY A 352 -16.23 7.75 -5.13
CA GLY A 352 -15.61 7.39 -3.86
C GLY A 352 -14.80 6.07 -3.95
N HIS A 353 -13.91 5.87 -2.97
CA HIS A 353 -12.96 4.75 -2.99
C HIS A 353 -13.62 3.37 -2.88
N LYS A 354 -14.80 3.27 -2.25
CA LYS A 354 -15.53 1.99 -2.14
C LYS A 354 -15.98 1.45 -3.50
N SER A 355 -16.17 2.32 -4.50
CA SER A 355 -16.53 1.90 -5.85
C SER A 355 -15.54 0.88 -6.44
N LEU A 356 -14.29 0.88 -5.98
CA LEU A 356 -13.28 -0.09 -6.39
C LEU A 356 -13.67 -1.51 -5.94
N THR A 357 -14.01 -1.68 -4.66
CA THR A 357 -14.44 -2.99 -4.13
C THR A 357 -15.86 -3.36 -4.53
N ASP A 358 -16.74 -2.38 -4.74
CA ASP A 358 -18.10 -2.62 -5.22
C ASP A 358 -18.10 -3.21 -6.63
N LEU A 359 -17.15 -2.76 -7.49
CA LEU A 359 -16.98 -3.32 -8.82
C LEU A 359 -16.55 -4.79 -8.75
N TYR A 360 -15.54 -5.13 -7.93
CA TYR A 360 -15.16 -6.53 -7.69
C TYR A 360 -16.32 -7.38 -7.16
N THR A 361 -17.11 -6.83 -6.23
CA THR A 361 -18.28 -7.50 -5.66
C THR A 361 -19.34 -7.79 -6.73
N TYR A 362 -19.55 -6.88 -7.66
CA TYR A 362 -20.45 -7.08 -8.77
C TYR A 362 -19.91 -8.14 -9.76
N MET A 363 -18.63 -8.10 -10.08
CA MET A 363 -17.96 -9.09 -10.93
C MET A 363 -17.98 -10.50 -10.31
N ALA A 364 -17.93 -10.62 -8.99
CA ALA A 364 -18.04 -11.90 -8.28
C ALA A 364 -19.38 -12.63 -8.52
N GLN A 365 -20.40 -11.94 -9.03
CA GLN A 365 -21.71 -12.47 -9.38
C GLN A 365 -21.82 -12.88 -10.87
N ASP A 366 -20.72 -13.28 -11.48
CA ASP A 366 -20.61 -13.68 -12.88
C ASP A 366 -20.90 -12.54 -13.89
N HIS A 367 -20.50 -11.31 -13.54
CA HIS A 367 -20.54 -10.15 -14.44
C HIS A 367 -19.15 -9.80 -14.95
N THR A 368 -19.09 -9.36 -16.22
CA THR A 368 -17.82 -8.87 -16.81
C THR A 368 -17.42 -7.52 -16.22
N PHE A 369 -16.17 -7.13 -16.44
CA PHE A 369 -15.67 -5.82 -16.04
C PHE A 369 -16.51 -4.69 -16.63
N GLU A 370 -16.86 -4.75 -17.93
CA GLU A 370 -17.64 -3.73 -18.62
C GLU A 370 -19.06 -3.61 -18.04
N GLN A 371 -19.67 -4.74 -17.66
CA GLN A 371 -20.98 -4.75 -17.00
C GLN A 371 -20.88 -4.11 -15.62
N GLY A 372 -19.85 -4.47 -14.84
CA GLY A 372 -19.57 -3.88 -13.54
C GLY A 372 -19.27 -2.39 -13.63
N PHE A 373 -18.45 -1.98 -14.58
CA PHE A 373 -18.11 -0.58 -14.81
C PHE A 373 -19.38 0.25 -15.08
N LYS A 374 -20.23 -0.20 -16.00
CA LYS A 374 -21.49 0.48 -16.30
C LYS A 374 -22.42 0.54 -15.08
N HIS A 375 -22.51 -0.55 -14.31
CA HIS A 375 -23.36 -0.61 -13.11
C HIS A 375 -22.89 0.38 -12.03
N ILE A 376 -21.59 0.43 -11.74
CA ILE A 376 -21.01 1.25 -10.67
C ILE A 376 -20.88 2.73 -11.10
N TYR A 377 -20.37 2.99 -12.31
CA TYR A 377 -20.02 4.33 -12.75
C TYR A 377 -21.07 5.01 -13.61
N GLY A 378 -22.11 4.28 -14.03
CA GLY A 378 -23.29 4.83 -14.71
C GLY A 378 -23.14 5.04 -16.22
N ILE A 379 -21.94 4.90 -16.80
CA ILE A 379 -21.67 4.95 -18.25
C ILE A 379 -20.94 3.69 -18.69
N SER A 380 -20.97 3.38 -19.99
CA SER A 380 -20.22 2.25 -20.51
C SER A 380 -18.71 2.51 -20.40
N TYR A 381 -17.93 1.44 -20.19
CA TYR A 381 -16.46 1.55 -20.15
C TYR A 381 -15.91 2.16 -21.45
N GLU A 382 -16.41 1.69 -22.59
CA GLU A 382 -16.05 2.22 -23.90
C GLU A 382 -16.28 3.74 -24.03
N SER A 383 -17.41 4.25 -23.49
CA SER A 383 -17.72 5.68 -23.48
C SER A 383 -16.82 6.47 -22.52
N ALA A 384 -16.30 5.84 -21.46
CA ALA A 384 -15.42 6.48 -20.49
C ALA A 384 -13.97 6.64 -21.01
N ILE A 385 -13.49 5.72 -21.86
CA ILE A 385 -12.09 5.67 -22.33
C ILE A 385 -11.60 7.02 -22.89
N PRO A 386 -12.29 7.70 -23.84
CA PRO A 386 -11.79 8.96 -24.38
C PRO A 386 -11.63 10.05 -23.33
N LEU A 387 -12.55 10.12 -22.38
CA LEU A 387 -12.52 11.13 -21.32
C LEU A 387 -11.39 10.82 -20.30
N LEU A 388 -11.23 9.57 -19.90
CA LEU A 388 -10.15 9.12 -19.04
C LEU A 388 -8.78 9.38 -19.69
N ALA A 389 -8.62 9.04 -20.97
CA ALA A 389 -7.40 9.29 -21.73
C ALA A 389 -7.06 10.77 -21.78
N LYS A 390 -8.04 11.62 -22.08
CA LYS A 390 -7.88 13.08 -22.12
C LYS A 390 -7.45 13.65 -20.76
N ILE A 391 -8.13 13.26 -19.68
CA ILE A 391 -7.83 13.77 -18.34
C ILE A 391 -6.41 13.38 -17.92
N VAL A 392 -6.04 12.10 -18.06
CA VAL A 392 -4.72 11.61 -17.64
C VAL A 392 -3.62 12.27 -18.47
N THR A 393 -3.82 12.42 -19.78
CA THR A 393 -2.87 13.12 -20.66
C THR A 393 -2.67 14.56 -20.21
N ASP A 394 -3.74 15.30 -19.89
CA ASP A 394 -3.66 16.67 -19.41
C ASP A 394 -2.93 16.77 -18.05
N GLN A 395 -3.17 15.83 -17.14
CA GLN A 395 -2.47 15.78 -15.86
C GLN A 395 -0.95 15.64 -16.03
N PHE A 396 -0.49 14.78 -16.93
CA PHE A 396 0.93 14.61 -17.21
C PHE A 396 1.52 15.79 -17.99
N ALA A 397 0.78 16.39 -18.91
CA ALA A 397 1.22 17.57 -19.65
C ALA A 397 1.44 18.79 -18.74
N ASN A 398 0.65 18.90 -17.67
CA ASN A 398 0.68 20.03 -16.73
C ASN A 398 1.35 19.70 -15.39
N ASN A 399 2.02 18.55 -15.26
CA ASN A 399 2.68 18.10 -14.04
C ASN A 399 1.76 18.08 -12.80
N ARG A 400 0.56 17.55 -12.96
CA ARG A 400 -0.50 17.55 -11.92
C ARG A 400 -0.76 16.18 -11.33
#